data_fc8c7c47061f79a25af7e9bcb064e7b0
#
_entry.id   fc8c7c47061f79a25af7e9bcb064e7b0
#
_cell.length_a   1.000
_cell.length_b   1.000
_cell.length_c   1.000
_cell.angle_alpha   90.00
_cell.angle_beta   90.00
_cell.angle_gamma   90.00
#
_symmetry.space_group_name_H-M   'P 1'
#
loop_
_entity.id
_entity.type
_entity.pdbx_description
1 polymer ?
#
loop_
_entity_poly.entity_id
_entity_poly.type
_entity_poly.pdbx_seq_one_letter_code
_entity_poly.pdbx_strand_id
1 'polypeptide(L)'
;MRRKTKEDDDMKIRIKDADAWVRRDIAKRADLPEALVAALAADADAGVRERIAERPVLPEAVVVALAADADVGVRMCIAARANLPGAVLAALAADKDVYVRQRIAKRPVLLNGDWYTGW
;
A
#
# COMPACT_ATOMS: atom_id res chain seq x y z
N MET A 1 16.15 15.74 3.77
CA MET A 1 14.75 16.09 3.49
C MET A 1 14.63 16.70 2.11
N ARG A 2 13.81 16.14 1.27
CA ARG A 2 13.64 16.64 -0.09
C ARG A 2 12.84 17.94 -0.09
N ARG A 3 13.36 18.94 -0.80
CA ARG A 3 12.65 20.20 -0.96
C ARG A 3 11.55 20.03 -2.01
N LYS A 4 10.36 20.56 -1.72
CA LYS A 4 9.25 20.55 -2.65
C LYS A 4 9.58 21.45 -3.84
N THR A 5 9.38 20.94 -5.05
CA THR A 5 9.69 21.66 -6.29
C THR A 5 8.42 22.11 -7.01
N LYS A 6 8.58 23.04 -7.96
CA LYS A 6 7.48 23.44 -8.84
C LYS A 6 6.95 22.26 -9.64
N GLU A 7 7.85 21.35 -10.06
CA GLU A 7 7.46 20.15 -10.81
C GLU A 7 6.54 19.24 -10.00
N ASP A 8 6.81 19.10 -8.68
CA ASP A 8 5.95 18.32 -7.79
C ASP A 8 4.56 18.95 -7.68
N ASP A 9 4.47 20.28 -7.58
CA ASP A 9 3.20 21.00 -7.51
C ASP A 9 2.43 20.90 -8.82
N ASP A 10 3.11 21.06 -9.97
CA ASP A 10 2.50 20.94 -11.29
C ASP A 10 1.96 19.54 -11.51
N MET A 11 2.71 18.51 -11.06
CA MET A 11 2.28 17.12 -11.16
C MET A 11 1.04 16.86 -10.32
N LYS A 12 0.96 17.40 -9.11
CA LYS A 12 -0.24 17.28 -8.26
C LYS A 12 -1.47 17.88 -8.92
N ILE A 13 -1.33 19.05 -9.54
CA ILE A 13 -2.44 19.70 -10.23
C ILE A 13 -2.92 18.84 -11.39
N ARG A 14 -2.01 18.28 -12.18
CA ARG A 14 -2.36 17.42 -13.32
C ARG A 14 -2.99 16.11 -12.89
N ILE A 15 -2.49 15.51 -11.81
CA ILE A 15 -3.03 14.27 -11.26
C ILE A 15 -4.48 14.46 -10.82
N LYS A 16 -4.77 15.58 -10.17
CA LYS A 16 -6.10 15.86 -9.63
C LYS A 16 -7.18 15.84 -10.72
N ASP A 17 -6.86 16.34 -11.92
CA ASP A 17 -7.81 16.43 -13.02
C ASP A 17 -7.73 15.27 -14.00
N ALA A 18 -6.81 14.32 -13.79
CA ALA A 18 -6.63 13.19 -14.69
C ALA A 18 -7.66 12.09 -14.42
N ASP A 19 -7.96 11.29 -15.45
CA ASP A 19 -8.78 10.11 -15.32
C ASP A 19 -8.12 9.07 -14.42
N ALA A 20 -8.91 8.19 -13.81
CA ALA A 20 -8.41 7.19 -12.89
C ALA A 20 -7.33 6.30 -13.52
N TRP A 21 -7.49 5.89 -14.78
CA TRP A 21 -6.50 5.04 -15.43
C TRP A 21 -5.14 5.76 -15.60
N VAL A 22 -5.16 7.08 -15.81
CA VAL A 22 -3.93 7.87 -15.86
C VAL A 22 -3.29 7.92 -14.47
N ARG A 23 -4.10 8.15 -13.42
CA ARG A 23 -3.60 8.16 -12.05
C ARG A 23 -3.02 6.82 -11.63
N ARG A 24 -3.61 5.70 -12.09
CA ARG A 24 -3.07 4.35 -11.87
C ARG A 24 -1.68 4.19 -12.50
N ASP A 25 -1.51 4.69 -13.73
CA ASP A 25 -0.22 4.64 -14.40
C ASP A 25 0.83 5.47 -13.67
N ILE A 26 0.45 6.66 -13.21
CA ILE A 26 1.34 7.52 -12.43
C ILE A 26 1.76 6.82 -11.13
N ALA A 27 0.83 6.15 -10.47
CA ALA A 27 1.10 5.44 -9.21
C ALA A 27 2.15 4.32 -9.34
N LYS A 28 2.37 3.82 -10.56
CA LYS A 28 3.37 2.78 -10.83
C LYS A 28 4.78 3.32 -11.07
N ARG A 29 4.94 4.61 -11.22
CA ARG A 29 6.24 5.19 -11.58
C ARG A 29 7.25 5.02 -10.46
N ALA A 30 8.46 4.55 -10.79
CA ALA A 30 9.50 4.28 -9.81
C ALA A 30 10.01 5.56 -9.13
N ASP A 31 9.99 6.68 -9.87
CA ASP A 31 10.53 7.97 -9.43
C ASP A 31 9.51 8.88 -8.76
N LEU A 32 8.41 8.32 -8.26
CA LEU A 32 7.32 9.12 -7.71
C LEU A 32 7.73 9.77 -6.38
N PRO A 33 7.59 11.11 -6.23
CA PRO A 33 7.88 11.77 -4.97
C PRO A 33 7.01 11.25 -3.83
N GLU A 34 7.57 11.22 -2.62
CA GLU A 34 6.87 10.69 -1.44
C GLU A 34 5.55 11.41 -1.16
N ALA A 35 5.51 12.73 -1.36
CA ALA A 35 4.28 13.51 -1.19
C ALA A 35 3.17 13.05 -2.13
N LEU A 36 3.52 12.60 -3.35
CA LEU A 36 2.55 12.09 -4.31
C LEU A 36 2.14 10.66 -3.98
N VAL A 37 3.05 9.86 -3.44
CA VAL A 37 2.72 8.52 -2.94
C VAL A 37 1.62 8.64 -1.87
N ALA A 38 1.80 9.54 -0.91
CA ALA A 38 0.82 9.77 0.15
C ALA A 38 -0.52 10.27 -0.41
N ALA A 39 -0.48 11.19 -1.37
CA ALA A 39 -1.69 11.72 -1.99
C ALA A 39 -2.46 10.64 -2.75
N LEU A 40 -1.77 9.82 -3.54
CA LEU A 40 -2.39 8.74 -4.31
C LEU A 40 -2.86 7.58 -3.43
N ALA A 41 -2.26 7.40 -2.25
CA ALA A 41 -2.73 6.44 -1.26
C ALA A 41 -4.12 6.81 -0.71
N ALA A 42 -4.52 8.08 -0.85
CA ALA A 42 -5.83 8.57 -0.45
C ALA A 42 -6.76 8.82 -1.64
N ASP A 43 -6.40 8.34 -2.82
CA ASP A 43 -7.19 8.55 -4.04
C ASP A 43 -8.59 7.93 -3.92
N ALA A 44 -9.57 8.56 -4.56
CA ALA A 44 -10.94 8.05 -4.57
C ALA A 44 -11.06 6.69 -5.27
N ASP A 45 -10.17 6.41 -6.23
CA ASP A 45 -10.21 5.15 -6.97
C ASP A 45 -9.39 4.06 -6.26
N ALA A 46 -10.05 2.94 -5.96
CA ALA A 46 -9.39 1.82 -5.30
C ALA A 46 -8.24 1.24 -6.13
N GLY A 47 -8.34 1.25 -7.45
CA GLY A 47 -7.27 0.79 -8.33
C GLY A 47 -6.01 1.62 -8.21
N VAL A 48 -6.14 2.92 -8.02
CA VAL A 48 -4.99 3.81 -7.75
C VAL A 48 -4.36 3.44 -6.40
N ARG A 49 -5.18 3.28 -5.37
CA ARG A 49 -4.69 2.91 -4.04
C ARG A 49 -4.00 1.54 -4.05
N GLU A 50 -4.52 0.58 -4.83
CA GLU A 50 -3.87 -0.73 -5.00
C GLU A 50 -2.47 -0.61 -5.60
N ARG A 51 -2.31 0.23 -6.61
CA ARG A 51 -0.99 0.44 -7.22
C ARG A 51 0.01 1.01 -6.23
N ILE A 52 -0.44 1.91 -5.36
CA ILE A 52 0.41 2.42 -4.28
C ILE A 52 0.76 1.30 -3.29
N ALA A 53 -0.23 0.49 -2.90
CA ALA A 53 -0.01 -0.62 -1.96
C ALA A 53 1.00 -1.66 -2.47
N GLU A 54 1.15 -1.78 -3.79
CA GLU A 54 2.09 -2.72 -4.44
C GLU A 54 3.51 -2.19 -4.54
N ARG A 55 3.76 -0.93 -4.20
CA ARG A 55 5.09 -0.33 -4.33
C ARG A 55 6.08 -1.03 -3.39
N PRO A 56 7.33 -1.32 -3.87
CA PRO A 56 8.33 -2.02 -3.04
C PRO A 56 8.66 -1.30 -1.75
N VAL A 57 8.71 0.03 -1.79
CA VAL A 57 9.04 0.87 -0.63
C VAL A 57 7.88 1.81 -0.37
N LEU A 58 7.38 1.79 0.87
CA LEU A 58 6.30 2.68 1.31
C LEU A 58 6.63 3.24 2.69
N PRO A 59 6.28 4.51 2.95
CA PRO A 59 6.30 5.01 4.31
C PRO A 59 5.40 4.18 5.22
N GLU A 60 5.81 3.97 6.46
CA GLU A 60 5.02 3.17 7.40
C GLU A 60 3.61 3.72 7.59
N ALA A 61 3.46 5.05 7.65
CA ALA A 61 2.15 5.69 7.78
C ALA A 61 1.20 5.31 6.64
N VAL A 62 1.73 5.17 5.41
CA VAL A 62 0.93 4.76 4.24
C VAL A 62 0.54 3.29 4.38
N VAL A 63 1.45 2.43 4.81
CA VAL A 63 1.15 1.01 5.04
C VAL A 63 0.03 0.86 6.07
N VAL A 64 0.12 1.58 7.18
CA VAL A 64 -0.89 1.55 8.24
C VAL A 64 -2.25 2.00 7.71
N ALA A 65 -2.27 3.10 6.96
CA ALA A 65 -3.51 3.63 6.40
C ALA A 65 -4.17 2.66 5.41
N LEU A 66 -3.39 2.07 4.51
CA LEU A 66 -3.92 1.16 3.49
C LEU A 66 -4.31 -0.20 4.07
N ALA A 67 -3.73 -0.60 5.20
CA ALA A 67 -4.14 -1.80 5.92
C ALA A 67 -5.56 -1.69 6.46
N ALA A 68 -6.07 -0.47 6.64
CA ALA A 68 -7.42 -0.19 7.10
C ALA A 68 -8.34 0.30 5.96
N ASP A 69 -7.92 0.15 4.71
CA ASP A 69 -8.67 0.63 3.55
C ASP A 69 -10.04 -0.05 3.47
N ALA A 70 -11.03 0.71 2.98
CA ALA A 70 -12.38 0.17 2.78
C ALA A 70 -12.42 -0.94 1.74
N ASP A 71 -11.51 -0.91 0.75
CA ASP A 71 -11.47 -1.89 -0.32
C ASP A 71 -10.64 -3.11 0.08
N VAL A 72 -11.23 -4.29 -0.07
CA VAL A 72 -10.55 -5.54 0.29
C VAL A 72 -9.31 -5.80 -0.56
N GLY A 73 -9.33 -5.40 -1.84
CA GLY A 73 -8.19 -5.56 -2.75
C GLY A 73 -6.97 -4.79 -2.26
N VAL A 74 -7.19 -3.57 -1.77
CA VAL A 74 -6.12 -2.74 -1.19
C VAL A 74 -5.54 -3.42 0.06
N ARG A 75 -6.40 -3.90 0.96
CA ARG A 75 -5.95 -4.60 2.17
C ARG A 75 -5.18 -5.88 1.82
N MET A 76 -5.62 -6.61 0.79
CA MET A 76 -4.92 -7.80 0.29
C MET A 76 -3.52 -7.48 -0.21
N CYS A 77 -3.36 -6.36 -0.90
CA CYS A 77 -2.05 -5.92 -1.37
C CYS A 77 -1.11 -5.64 -0.20
N ILE A 78 -1.61 -5.02 0.86
CA ILE A 78 -0.80 -4.78 2.07
C ILE A 78 -0.46 -6.11 2.75
N ALA A 79 -1.43 -7.02 2.88
CA ALA A 79 -1.21 -8.33 3.51
C ALA A 79 -0.15 -9.17 2.77
N ALA A 80 0.09 -8.90 1.50
CA ALA A 80 1.09 -9.60 0.69
C ALA A 80 2.52 -9.08 0.88
N ARG A 81 2.70 -7.95 1.58
CA ARG A 81 4.01 -7.32 1.72
C ARG A 81 4.91 -8.13 2.66
N ALA A 82 6.22 -8.19 2.32
CA ALA A 82 7.19 -8.98 3.07
C ALA A 82 7.37 -8.52 4.51
N ASN A 83 7.48 -7.20 4.70
CA ASN A 83 7.78 -6.62 6.01
C ASN A 83 6.60 -5.76 6.46
N LEU A 84 5.92 -6.20 7.51
CA LEU A 84 4.79 -5.47 8.07
C LEU A 84 5.01 -5.20 9.55
N PRO A 85 4.65 -3.99 10.04
CA PRO A 85 4.65 -3.74 11.47
C PRO A 85 3.77 -4.73 12.21
N GLY A 86 4.15 -5.08 13.44
CA GLY A 86 3.38 -6.04 14.25
C GLY A 86 1.93 -5.65 14.43
N ALA A 87 1.65 -4.36 14.62
CA ALA A 87 0.28 -3.87 14.76
C ALA A 87 -0.55 -4.08 13.49
N VAL A 88 0.07 -3.93 12.31
CA VAL A 88 -0.59 -4.18 11.02
C VAL A 88 -0.87 -5.67 10.85
N LEU A 89 0.10 -6.53 11.18
CA LEU A 89 -0.09 -7.98 11.15
C LEU A 89 -1.27 -8.40 12.02
N ALA A 90 -1.34 -7.88 13.24
CA ALA A 90 -2.43 -8.20 14.16
C ALA A 90 -3.78 -7.73 13.62
N ALA A 91 -3.84 -6.53 13.07
CA ALA A 91 -5.08 -5.98 12.51
C ALA A 91 -5.57 -6.80 11.32
N LEU A 92 -4.68 -7.16 10.40
CA LEU A 92 -5.05 -7.93 9.21
C LEU A 92 -5.36 -9.40 9.56
N ALA A 93 -4.75 -9.95 10.60
CA ALA A 93 -5.08 -11.28 11.10
C ALA A 93 -6.50 -11.36 11.65
N ALA A 94 -7.05 -10.22 12.07
CA ALA A 94 -8.43 -10.10 12.56
C ALA A 94 -9.37 -9.44 11.55
N ASP A 95 -8.94 -9.32 10.28
CA ASP A 95 -9.72 -8.67 9.22
C ASP A 95 -11.10 -9.34 9.06
N LYS A 96 -12.10 -8.55 8.70
CA LYS A 96 -13.44 -9.05 8.44
C LYS A 96 -13.51 -9.98 7.24
N ASP A 97 -12.58 -9.87 6.29
CA ASP A 97 -12.54 -10.69 5.09
C ASP A 97 -11.67 -11.94 5.29
N VAL A 98 -12.23 -13.09 4.91
CA VAL A 98 -11.55 -14.37 5.11
C VAL A 98 -10.26 -14.48 4.28
N TYR A 99 -10.23 -13.90 3.09
CA TYR A 99 -9.06 -13.98 2.22
C TYR A 99 -7.89 -13.15 2.75
N VAL A 100 -8.19 -12.00 3.36
CA VAL A 100 -7.17 -11.19 4.03
C VAL A 100 -6.59 -11.98 5.21
N ARG A 101 -7.45 -12.56 6.06
CA ARG A 101 -7.00 -13.39 7.18
C ARG A 101 -6.13 -14.56 6.72
N GLN A 102 -6.55 -15.24 5.63
CA GLN A 102 -5.79 -16.35 5.06
C GLN A 102 -4.42 -15.92 4.55
N ARG A 103 -4.35 -14.75 3.91
CA ARG A 103 -3.09 -14.23 3.39
C ARG A 103 -2.08 -14.03 4.54
N ILE A 104 -2.53 -13.51 5.66
CA ILE A 104 -1.68 -13.34 6.84
C ILE A 104 -1.29 -14.69 7.44
N ALA A 105 -2.25 -15.63 7.55
CA ALA A 105 -2.00 -16.95 8.12
C ALA A 105 -0.98 -17.77 7.33
N LYS A 106 -0.90 -17.55 6.02
CA LYS A 106 0.03 -18.27 5.14
C LYS A 106 1.43 -17.66 5.10
N ARG A 107 1.65 -16.56 5.81
CA ARG A 107 2.98 -15.93 5.83
C ARG A 107 3.99 -16.85 6.49
N PRO A 108 5.26 -16.88 6.00
CA PRO A 108 6.31 -17.64 6.67
C PRO A 108 6.53 -17.12 8.09
N VAL A 109 6.74 -18.05 9.02
CA VAL A 109 7.05 -17.73 10.41
C VAL A 109 8.41 -18.32 10.74
N LEU A 110 9.27 -17.54 11.37
CA LEU A 110 10.58 -17.98 11.81
C LEU A 110 10.45 -18.58 13.22
N LEU A 111 10.70 -19.88 13.34
CA LEU A 111 10.66 -20.60 14.61
C LEU A 111 11.95 -21.41 14.76
N ASN A 112 12.65 -21.23 15.87
CA ASN A 112 13.88 -21.99 16.18
C ASN A 112 14.92 -21.95 15.07
N GLY A 113 15.02 -20.82 14.34
CA GLY A 113 15.95 -20.67 13.24
C GLY A 113 15.47 -21.17 11.89
N ASP A 114 14.30 -21.80 11.83
CA ASP A 114 13.73 -22.34 10.60
C ASP A 114 12.48 -21.57 10.19
N TRP A 115 12.26 -21.44 8.87
CA TRP A 115 11.08 -20.79 8.32
C TRP A 115 9.97 -21.82 8.09
N TYR A 116 8.79 -21.52 8.57
CA TYR A 116 7.59 -22.31 8.34
C TYR A 116 6.55 -21.46 7.63
N THR A 117 5.81 -22.05 6.69
CA THR A 117 4.67 -21.38 6.06
C THR A 117 3.40 -21.79 6.81
N GLY A 118 2.64 -20.78 7.23
CA GLY A 118 1.30 -21.00 7.78
C GLY A 118 0.30 -21.32 6.66
N TRP A 119 -0.79 -22.02 7.00
CA TRP A 119 -1.87 -22.31 6.02
C TRP A 119 -3.20 -22.64 6.64
#